data_d5bad64625af23c3f421e922eded558c
#
_entry.id   d5bad64625af23c3f421e922eded558c
#
_cell.length_a   1.000
_cell.length_b   1.000
_cell.length_c   1.000
_cell.angle_alpha   90.00
_cell.angle_beta   90.00
_cell.angle_gamma   90.00
#
_symmetry.space_group_name_H-M   'P 1'
#
loop_
_entity.id
_entity.type
_entity.pdbx_description
1 polymer ?
#
loop_
_entity_poly.entity_id
_entity_poly.type
_entity_poly.pdbx_seq_one_letter_code
_entity_poly.pdbx_strand_id
1 'polypeptide(L)'
;MDKKISISQIKEVVQQAYEQVKGNTGGKNADYIPYLANIDKNLFGISVCLLNGQTITVGDFDYRFGIESVPKVHTAILILRQYGAQKVLEMIGADATGLPFNSIIAILLENDHPSTPLVNAGAISACSMVTPIGNSDKKWDAIVQNITDLCGSAPQLIEELYKSETATNFNNRSIAWLLKNYNRIYDDPNMSLDLYTRQCSLGVTAQMLSVAAGTVANGGVNPVTKKQVFDAELTPKITSMIATVGFYEHSGDWMYTSGIPAKTGVGGGV
;
A
#
# COMPACT_ATOMS: atom_id res chain seq x y z
N MET A 1 27.01 -23.75 -8.20
CA MET A 1 26.21 -23.87 -9.45
C MET A 1 24.89 -23.14 -9.20
N ASP A 2 24.77 -21.90 -9.65
CA ASP A 2 23.51 -21.17 -9.59
C ASP A 2 22.54 -21.79 -10.58
N LYS A 3 21.56 -22.56 -10.09
CA LYS A 3 20.47 -23.03 -10.92
C LYS A 3 19.63 -21.80 -11.32
N LYS A 4 19.82 -21.31 -12.54
CA LYS A 4 18.92 -20.30 -13.11
C LYS A 4 17.50 -20.87 -13.15
N ILE A 5 16.61 -20.32 -12.34
CA ILE A 5 15.17 -20.66 -12.38
C ILE A 5 14.62 -20.23 -13.75
N SER A 6 14.01 -21.16 -14.47
CA SER A 6 13.41 -20.87 -15.78
C SER A 6 12.03 -20.22 -15.62
N ILE A 7 11.61 -19.44 -16.62
CA ILE A 7 10.26 -18.86 -16.67
C ILE A 7 9.17 -19.95 -16.60
N SER A 8 9.43 -21.12 -17.19
CA SER A 8 8.49 -22.26 -17.11
C SER A 8 8.31 -22.75 -15.68
N GLN A 9 9.39 -22.85 -14.91
CA GLN A 9 9.31 -23.24 -13.50
C GLN A 9 8.53 -22.22 -12.67
N ILE A 10 8.73 -20.90 -12.92
CA ILE A 10 7.97 -19.86 -12.23
C ILE A 10 6.48 -19.97 -12.56
N LYS A 11 6.13 -20.15 -13.83
CA LYS A 11 4.73 -20.37 -14.25
C LYS A 11 4.08 -21.57 -13.57
N GLU A 12 4.80 -22.68 -13.50
CA GLU A 12 4.33 -23.88 -12.82
C GLU A 12 4.07 -23.65 -11.33
N VAL A 13 5.00 -23.00 -10.62
CA VAL A 13 4.84 -22.67 -9.19
C VAL A 13 3.67 -21.71 -8.97
N VAL A 14 3.49 -20.69 -9.80
CA VAL A 14 2.38 -19.75 -9.71
C VAL A 14 1.04 -20.47 -9.92
N GLN A 15 0.97 -21.40 -10.90
CA GLN A 15 -0.23 -22.21 -11.13
C GLN A 15 -0.52 -23.14 -9.93
N GLN A 16 0.50 -23.80 -9.39
CA GLN A 16 0.36 -24.66 -8.22
C GLN A 16 -0.14 -23.87 -6.99
N ALA A 17 0.42 -22.70 -6.73
CA ALA A 17 -0.01 -21.84 -5.64
C ALA A 17 -1.48 -21.42 -5.80
N TYR A 18 -1.88 -21.06 -7.01
CA TYR A 18 -3.29 -20.74 -7.32
C TYR A 18 -4.23 -21.91 -7.03
N GLU A 19 -3.90 -23.11 -7.54
CA GLU A 19 -4.73 -24.31 -7.33
C GLU A 19 -4.87 -24.71 -5.86
N GLN A 20 -3.82 -24.46 -5.05
CA GLN A 20 -3.83 -24.75 -3.61
C GLN A 20 -4.74 -23.81 -2.81
N VAL A 21 -4.93 -22.58 -3.26
CA VAL A 21 -5.58 -21.53 -2.47
C VAL A 21 -6.96 -21.13 -2.99
N LYS A 22 -7.24 -21.25 -4.30
CA LYS A 22 -8.48 -20.77 -4.94
C LYS A 22 -9.79 -21.27 -4.32
N GLY A 23 -9.77 -22.39 -3.61
CA GLY A 23 -10.93 -22.95 -2.92
C GLY A 23 -10.99 -22.66 -1.41
N ASN A 24 -10.10 -21.81 -0.89
CA ASN A 24 -10.07 -21.48 0.54
C ASN A 24 -11.26 -20.60 0.92
N THR A 25 -12.08 -21.06 1.85
CA THR A 25 -13.27 -20.36 2.34
C THR A 25 -13.13 -19.86 3.78
N GLY A 26 -11.92 -19.92 4.36
CA GLY A 26 -11.66 -19.57 5.76
C GLY A 26 -11.72 -18.07 6.07
N GLY A 27 -11.71 -17.21 5.04
CA GLY A 27 -11.82 -15.75 5.20
C GLY A 27 -13.24 -15.22 5.05
N LYS A 28 -13.42 -13.95 5.39
CA LYS A 28 -14.64 -13.18 5.08
C LYS A 28 -14.28 -11.81 4.51
N ASN A 29 -15.20 -11.22 3.74
CA ASN A 29 -15.05 -9.84 3.28
C ASN A 29 -14.99 -8.86 4.46
N ALA A 30 -14.36 -7.70 4.25
CA ALA A 30 -14.32 -6.61 5.21
C ALA A 30 -15.73 -5.98 5.36
N ASP A 31 -16.52 -6.48 6.29
CA ASP A 31 -17.93 -6.12 6.48
C ASP A 31 -18.14 -4.74 7.13
N TYR A 32 -17.09 -4.14 7.67
CA TYR A 32 -17.14 -2.78 8.22
C TYR A 32 -17.13 -1.68 7.13
N ILE A 33 -16.91 -2.05 5.87
CA ILE A 33 -17.07 -1.19 4.68
C ILE A 33 -18.20 -1.81 3.84
N PRO A 34 -19.41 -1.22 3.81
CA PRO A 34 -20.58 -1.84 3.16
C PRO A 34 -20.37 -2.21 1.69
N TYR A 35 -19.59 -1.44 0.94
CA TYR A 35 -19.22 -1.77 -0.43
C TYR A 35 -18.47 -3.11 -0.52
N LEU A 36 -17.44 -3.29 0.32
CA LEU A 36 -16.60 -4.49 0.31
C LEU A 36 -17.34 -5.73 0.79
N ALA A 37 -18.31 -5.59 1.69
CA ALA A 37 -19.14 -6.69 2.16
C ALA A 37 -19.88 -7.43 1.04
N ASN A 38 -20.18 -6.74 -0.07
CA ASN A 38 -20.95 -7.24 -1.20
C ASN A 38 -20.09 -7.75 -2.38
N ILE A 39 -18.77 -7.68 -2.30
CA ILE A 39 -17.87 -8.18 -3.34
C ILE A 39 -17.92 -9.74 -3.36
N ASP A 40 -17.84 -10.34 -4.55
CA ASP A 40 -17.76 -11.80 -4.66
C ASP A 40 -16.49 -12.30 -3.97
N LYS A 41 -16.69 -13.09 -2.91
CA LYS A 41 -15.60 -13.67 -2.09
C LYS A 41 -14.80 -14.76 -2.81
N ASN A 42 -15.25 -15.24 -3.97
CA ASN A 42 -14.58 -16.27 -4.74
C ASN A 42 -13.56 -15.69 -5.73
N LEU A 43 -13.51 -14.38 -5.90
CA LEU A 43 -12.49 -13.72 -6.72
C LEU A 43 -11.09 -13.97 -6.16
N PHE A 44 -10.25 -14.57 -6.98
CA PHE A 44 -8.87 -14.86 -6.62
C PHE A 44 -7.96 -14.83 -7.84
N GLY A 45 -6.92 -14.00 -7.79
CA GLY A 45 -5.92 -13.87 -8.84
C GLY A 45 -4.51 -13.68 -8.30
N ILE A 46 -3.53 -14.20 -9.02
CA ILE A 46 -2.10 -14.02 -8.74
C ILE A 46 -1.43 -13.41 -9.96
N SER A 47 -0.54 -12.46 -9.72
CA SER A 47 0.36 -11.91 -10.74
C SER A 47 1.78 -11.80 -10.21
N VAL A 48 2.75 -12.15 -11.04
CA VAL A 48 4.19 -11.99 -10.78
C VAL A 48 4.80 -11.18 -11.91
N CYS A 49 5.48 -10.09 -11.57
CA CYS A 49 6.23 -9.28 -12.53
C CYS A 49 7.72 -9.58 -12.42
N LEU A 50 8.31 -10.02 -13.52
CA LEU A 50 9.76 -10.25 -13.62
C LEU A 50 10.51 -8.94 -13.96
N LEU A 51 11.78 -8.83 -13.57
CA LEU A 51 12.57 -7.62 -13.79
C LEU A 51 12.79 -7.28 -15.28
N ASN A 52 12.58 -8.26 -16.18
CA ASN A 52 12.59 -8.01 -17.63
C ASN A 52 11.29 -7.36 -18.16
N GLY A 53 10.26 -7.22 -17.29
CA GLY A 53 8.94 -6.66 -17.61
C GLY A 53 7.88 -7.69 -18.00
N GLN A 54 8.24 -8.98 -18.09
CA GLN A 54 7.26 -10.03 -18.33
C GLN A 54 6.40 -10.27 -17.07
N THR A 55 5.08 -10.38 -17.26
CA THR A 55 4.14 -10.77 -16.21
C THR A 55 3.66 -12.21 -16.39
N ILE A 56 3.50 -12.92 -15.27
CA ILE A 56 2.93 -14.26 -15.19
C ILE A 56 1.67 -14.15 -14.33
N THR A 57 0.53 -14.52 -14.89
CA THR A 57 -0.78 -14.27 -14.28
C THR A 57 -1.65 -15.53 -14.29
N VAL A 58 -2.52 -15.65 -13.29
CA VAL A 58 -3.50 -16.74 -13.18
C VAL A 58 -4.74 -16.28 -12.41
N GLY A 59 -5.91 -16.83 -12.74
CA GLY A 59 -7.20 -16.50 -12.11
C GLY A 59 -7.68 -15.10 -12.47
N ASP A 60 -8.32 -14.40 -11.53
CA ASP A 60 -8.94 -13.08 -11.72
C ASP A 60 -7.92 -11.93 -11.62
N PHE A 61 -6.75 -12.11 -12.25
CA PHE A 61 -5.61 -11.17 -12.13
C PHE A 61 -5.87 -9.77 -12.68
N ASP A 62 -6.85 -9.62 -13.58
CA ASP A 62 -7.27 -8.37 -14.22
C ASP A 62 -8.56 -7.80 -13.62
N TYR A 63 -9.18 -8.49 -12.65
CA TYR A 63 -10.28 -7.92 -11.90
C TYR A 63 -9.84 -6.66 -11.15
N ARG A 64 -10.64 -5.60 -11.29
CA ARG A 64 -10.34 -4.30 -10.67
C ARG A 64 -10.98 -4.22 -9.29
N PHE A 65 -10.15 -4.07 -8.26
CA PHE A 65 -10.55 -3.98 -6.86
C PHE A 65 -9.95 -2.76 -6.17
N GLY A 66 -10.54 -2.33 -5.06
CA GLY A 66 -10.00 -1.24 -4.25
C GLY A 66 -8.63 -1.58 -3.69
N ILE A 67 -7.65 -0.72 -3.93
CA ILE A 67 -6.26 -0.91 -3.49
C ILE A 67 -6.10 -0.92 -1.96
N GLU A 68 -7.03 -0.27 -1.25
CA GLU A 68 -7.18 -0.24 0.21
C GLU A 68 -5.91 0.23 0.95
N SER A 69 -5.25 -0.63 1.69
CA SER A 69 -4.07 -0.27 2.48
C SER A 69 -2.73 -0.43 1.76
N VAL A 70 -2.70 -0.94 0.55
CA VAL A 70 -1.45 -1.08 -0.22
C VAL A 70 -0.84 0.28 -0.61
N PRO A 71 -1.62 1.35 -0.95
CA PRO A 71 -1.07 2.64 -1.35
C PRO A 71 -0.37 3.39 -0.22
N LYS A 72 -0.46 2.93 1.02
CA LYS A 72 0.39 3.46 2.12
C LYS A 72 1.88 3.39 1.74
N VAL A 73 2.31 2.28 1.11
CA VAL A 73 3.68 2.15 0.57
C VAL A 73 3.93 3.14 -0.56
N HIS A 74 2.98 3.28 -1.48
CA HIS A 74 3.15 4.18 -2.62
C HIS A 74 3.27 5.64 -2.17
N THR A 75 2.44 6.08 -1.23
CA THR A 75 2.53 7.44 -0.69
C THR A 75 3.77 7.63 0.19
N ALA A 76 4.21 6.59 0.91
CA ALA A 76 5.52 6.62 1.59
C ALA A 76 6.67 6.85 0.60
N ILE A 77 6.66 6.17 -0.55
CA ILE A 77 7.64 6.39 -1.62
C ILE A 77 7.57 7.84 -2.13
N LEU A 78 6.36 8.38 -2.33
CA LEU A 78 6.19 9.75 -2.80
C LEU A 78 6.82 10.78 -1.84
N ILE A 79 6.53 10.67 -0.54
CA ILE A 79 7.09 11.60 0.44
C ILE A 79 8.60 11.38 0.68
N LEU A 80 9.10 10.14 0.56
CA LEU A 80 10.54 9.87 0.58
C LEU A 80 11.26 10.59 -0.58
N ARG A 81 10.64 10.62 -1.77
CA ARG A 81 11.16 11.37 -2.93
C ARG A 81 11.12 12.89 -2.72
N GLN A 82 10.07 13.39 -2.06
CA GLN A 82 9.86 14.84 -1.87
C GLN A 82 10.70 15.43 -0.73
N TYR A 83 10.93 14.67 0.33
CA TYR A 83 11.54 15.17 1.56
C TYR A 83 12.87 14.49 1.94
N GLY A 84 13.18 13.32 1.34
CA GLY A 84 14.31 12.49 1.74
C GLY A 84 14.00 11.61 2.97
N ALA A 85 14.77 10.53 3.11
CA ALA A 85 14.52 9.49 4.13
C ALA A 85 14.65 10.02 5.57
N GLN A 86 15.65 10.88 5.84
CA GLN A 86 15.87 11.42 7.18
C GLN A 86 14.68 12.27 7.65
N LYS A 87 14.15 13.13 6.77
CA LYS A 87 13.04 14.00 7.12
C LYS A 87 11.74 13.20 7.35
N VAL A 88 11.47 12.17 6.55
CA VAL A 88 10.31 11.30 6.75
C VAL A 88 10.43 10.54 8.08
N LEU A 89 11.63 10.06 8.44
CA LEU A 89 11.89 9.42 9.73
C LEU A 89 11.61 10.35 10.91
N GLU A 90 12.03 11.61 10.82
CA GLU A 90 11.78 12.64 11.86
C GLU A 90 10.28 13.01 11.98
N MET A 91 9.58 13.10 10.86
CA MET A 91 8.19 13.59 10.83
C MET A 91 7.17 12.48 11.13
N ILE A 92 7.43 11.25 10.73
CA ILE A 92 6.50 10.13 10.88
C ILE A 92 7.11 8.98 11.69
N GLY A 93 8.33 8.54 11.36
CA GLY A 93 8.95 7.34 11.93
C GLY A 93 8.98 6.16 10.96
N ALA A 94 9.48 5.01 11.46
CA ALA A 94 9.57 3.76 10.70
C ALA A 94 9.38 2.50 11.57
N ASP A 95 8.93 2.66 12.82
CA ASP A 95 8.83 1.58 13.81
C ASP A 95 7.44 0.95 13.84
N ALA A 96 7.41 -0.34 14.19
CA ALA A 96 6.17 -1.05 14.48
C ALA A 96 5.63 -0.63 15.86
N THR A 97 4.31 -0.52 15.99
CA THR A 97 3.67 -0.16 17.26
C THR A 97 3.33 -1.37 18.13
N GLY A 98 3.32 -2.58 17.56
CA GLY A 98 2.79 -3.78 18.21
C GLY A 98 1.28 -3.72 18.50
N LEU A 99 0.58 -2.70 17.98
CA LEU A 99 -0.85 -2.46 18.15
C LEU A 99 -1.57 -2.53 16.79
N PRO A 100 -2.91 -2.70 16.78
CA PRO A 100 -3.68 -2.70 15.54
C PRO A 100 -3.43 -1.45 14.69
N PHE A 101 -3.43 -1.62 13.37
CA PHE A 101 -3.10 -0.60 12.37
C PHE A 101 -3.91 0.71 12.45
N ASN A 102 -5.05 0.69 13.13
CA ASN A 102 -5.98 1.81 13.32
C ASN A 102 -6.08 2.26 14.78
N SER A 103 -5.10 1.88 15.62
CA SER A 103 -5.09 2.19 17.05
C SER A 103 -4.83 3.68 17.31
N ILE A 104 -5.74 4.32 18.05
CA ILE A 104 -5.55 5.67 18.60
C ILE A 104 -4.55 5.64 19.76
N ILE A 105 -4.55 4.55 20.55
CA ILE A 105 -3.66 4.39 21.69
C ILE A 105 -2.19 4.33 21.25
N ALA A 106 -1.91 3.77 20.07
CA ALA A 106 -0.55 3.75 19.51
C ALA A 106 0.06 5.14 19.43
N ILE A 107 -0.70 6.16 19.00
CA ILE A 107 -0.22 7.54 18.90
C ILE A 107 0.20 8.09 20.27
N LEU A 108 -0.60 7.79 21.32
CA LEU A 108 -0.35 8.28 22.67
C LEU A 108 0.89 7.61 23.31
N LEU A 109 1.12 6.33 23.03
CA LEU A 109 2.26 5.56 23.54
C LEU A 109 3.58 5.90 22.83
N GLU A 110 3.52 6.33 21.58
CA GLU A 110 4.68 6.66 20.75
C GLU A 110 5.08 8.15 20.82
N ASN A 111 4.89 8.76 21.97
CA ASN A 111 5.22 10.18 22.20
C ASN A 111 4.57 11.11 21.16
N ASP A 112 3.28 10.91 20.93
CA ASP A 112 2.48 11.69 19.97
C ASP A 112 2.94 11.52 18.50
N HIS A 113 3.70 10.46 18.21
CA HIS A 113 4.25 10.19 16.89
C HIS A 113 3.37 9.19 16.13
N PRO A 114 3.21 9.32 14.82
CA PRO A 114 2.44 8.35 14.01
C PRO A 114 3.17 7.04 13.71
N SER A 115 4.40 6.87 14.17
CA SER A 115 5.28 5.69 14.19
C SER A 115 5.76 5.20 12.82
N THR A 116 4.90 5.12 11.82
CA THR A 116 5.25 4.62 10.47
C THR A 116 4.19 5.01 9.45
N PRO A 117 4.58 5.29 8.18
CA PRO A 117 3.63 5.54 7.11
C PRO A 117 2.67 4.35 6.81
N LEU A 118 2.94 3.15 7.33
CA LEU A 118 2.21 1.93 6.97
C LEU A 118 1.05 1.58 7.90
N VAL A 119 0.81 2.37 8.97
CA VAL A 119 -0.42 2.35 9.78
C VAL A 119 -1.30 3.55 9.44
N ASN A 120 -2.57 3.53 9.85
CA ASN A 120 -3.51 4.60 9.46
C ASN A 120 -3.04 5.99 9.90
N ALA A 121 -2.54 6.14 11.13
CA ALA A 121 -2.02 7.41 11.63
C ALA A 121 -0.91 7.98 10.74
N GLY A 122 0.11 7.17 10.45
CA GLY A 122 1.22 7.60 9.60
C GLY A 122 0.84 7.79 8.15
N ALA A 123 -0.11 7.02 7.61
CA ALA A 123 -0.58 7.17 6.25
C ALA A 123 -1.39 8.48 6.05
N ILE A 124 -2.22 8.85 7.02
CA ILE A 124 -2.95 10.14 7.01
C ILE A 124 -1.96 11.30 7.15
N SER A 125 -0.98 11.18 8.05
CA SER A 125 0.12 12.14 8.16
C SER A 125 0.92 12.25 6.85
N ALA A 126 1.26 11.14 6.21
CA ALA A 126 1.95 11.11 4.91
C ALA A 126 1.16 11.84 3.81
N CYS A 127 -0.16 11.65 3.73
CA CYS A 127 -1.02 12.39 2.79
C CYS A 127 -0.97 13.91 3.06
N SER A 128 -0.88 14.32 4.33
CA SER A 128 -0.74 15.74 4.68
C SER A 128 0.58 16.34 4.21
N MET A 129 1.65 15.51 4.11
CA MET A 129 2.97 15.95 3.65
C MET A 129 3.08 16.11 2.14
N VAL A 130 2.27 15.42 1.34
CA VAL A 130 2.37 15.50 -0.14
C VAL A 130 2.33 16.94 -0.61
N THR A 131 3.28 17.33 -1.45
CA THR A 131 3.37 18.70 -2.00
C THR A 131 2.60 18.85 -3.32
N PRO A 132 2.10 20.07 -3.60
CA PRO A 132 2.20 21.31 -2.84
C PRO A 132 1.21 21.37 -1.68
N ILE A 133 1.66 21.87 -0.53
CA ILE A 133 0.81 22.06 0.66
C ILE A 133 -0.32 23.05 0.34
N GLY A 134 -1.52 22.81 0.90
CA GLY A 134 -2.68 23.68 0.73
C GLY A 134 -3.42 23.53 -0.61
N ASN A 135 -3.06 22.57 -1.45
CA ASN A 135 -3.70 22.37 -2.76
C ASN A 135 -4.12 20.90 -2.95
N SER A 136 -5.36 20.60 -2.61
CA SER A 136 -5.93 19.25 -2.67
C SER A 136 -5.80 18.60 -4.05
N ASP A 137 -6.14 19.32 -5.11
CA ASP A 137 -6.17 18.77 -6.47
C ASP A 137 -4.77 18.39 -6.94
N LYS A 138 -3.78 19.26 -6.74
CA LYS A 138 -2.40 18.97 -7.11
C LYS A 138 -1.79 17.85 -6.27
N LYS A 139 -2.16 17.73 -4.99
CA LYS A 139 -1.76 16.60 -4.16
C LYS A 139 -2.36 15.30 -4.69
N TRP A 140 -3.64 15.34 -5.04
CA TRP A 140 -4.32 14.19 -5.65
C TRP A 140 -3.66 13.77 -6.95
N ASP A 141 -3.37 14.71 -7.85
CA ASP A 141 -2.66 14.45 -9.09
C ASP A 141 -1.29 13.82 -8.83
N ALA A 142 -0.54 14.31 -7.84
CA ALA A 142 0.76 13.75 -7.47
C ALA A 142 0.65 12.32 -6.94
N ILE A 143 -0.35 12.00 -6.13
CA ILE A 143 -0.62 10.65 -5.60
C ILE A 143 -0.97 9.71 -6.76
N VAL A 144 -1.92 10.10 -7.62
CA VAL A 144 -2.36 9.28 -8.77
C VAL A 144 -1.20 9.06 -9.75
N GLN A 145 -0.43 10.11 -10.05
CA GLN A 145 0.72 10.00 -10.95
C GLN A 145 1.80 9.08 -10.39
N ASN A 146 2.09 9.16 -9.09
CA ASN A 146 3.07 8.28 -8.45
C ASN A 146 2.62 6.80 -8.49
N ILE A 147 1.34 6.51 -8.24
CA ILE A 147 0.80 5.15 -8.36
C ILE A 147 0.84 4.69 -9.82
N THR A 148 0.52 5.56 -10.77
CA THR A 148 0.62 5.28 -12.22
C THR A 148 2.05 4.90 -12.61
N ASP A 149 3.03 5.66 -12.14
CA ASP A 149 4.43 5.41 -12.44
C ASP A 149 4.94 4.09 -11.84
N LEU A 150 4.50 3.77 -10.61
CA LEU A 150 4.85 2.51 -9.94
C LEU A 150 4.19 1.30 -10.61
N CYS A 151 2.90 1.38 -10.92
CA CYS A 151 2.10 0.29 -11.49
C CYS A 151 2.25 0.15 -13.02
N GLY A 152 2.81 1.15 -13.71
CA GLY A 152 2.92 1.19 -15.16
C GLY A 152 1.61 1.49 -15.90
N SER A 153 0.51 1.72 -15.16
CA SER A 153 -0.81 2.10 -15.70
C SER A 153 -1.61 2.88 -14.67
N ALA A 154 -2.51 3.74 -15.14
CA ALA A 154 -3.30 4.61 -14.27
C ALA A 154 -4.39 3.83 -13.52
N PRO A 155 -4.50 4.01 -12.19
CA PRO A 155 -5.64 3.53 -11.44
C PRO A 155 -6.88 4.39 -11.73
N GLN A 156 -8.06 3.88 -11.38
CA GLN A 156 -9.33 4.61 -11.50
C GLN A 156 -10.01 4.66 -10.14
N LEU A 157 -10.55 5.82 -9.75
CA LEU A 157 -11.31 5.91 -8.51
C LEU A 157 -12.59 5.06 -8.60
N ILE A 158 -12.81 4.19 -7.61
CA ILE A 158 -14.07 3.47 -7.43
C ILE A 158 -14.97 4.35 -6.56
N GLU A 159 -15.81 5.15 -7.22
CA GLU A 159 -16.64 6.17 -6.57
C GLU A 159 -17.56 5.60 -5.47
N GLU A 160 -18.11 4.41 -5.69
CA GLU A 160 -19.00 3.75 -4.72
C GLU A 160 -18.23 3.32 -3.46
N LEU A 161 -17.01 2.81 -3.63
CA LEU A 161 -16.13 2.47 -2.51
C LEU A 161 -15.72 3.73 -1.73
N TYR A 162 -15.30 4.79 -2.43
CA TYR A 162 -14.94 6.07 -1.82
C TYR A 162 -16.08 6.65 -0.99
N LYS A 163 -17.32 6.66 -1.52
CA LYS A 163 -18.50 7.11 -0.78
C LYS A 163 -18.79 6.24 0.43
N SER A 164 -18.66 4.93 0.30
CA SER A 164 -18.88 3.95 1.37
C SER A 164 -17.88 4.14 2.51
N GLU A 165 -16.57 4.26 2.19
CA GLU A 165 -15.54 4.53 3.19
C GLU A 165 -15.70 5.89 3.85
N THR A 166 -15.96 6.95 3.08
CA THR A 166 -16.17 8.31 3.62
C THR A 166 -17.31 8.35 4.62
N ALA A 167 -18.38 7.59 4.40
CA ALA A 167 -19.53 7.53 5.30
C ALA A 167 -19.22 6.83 6.64
N THR A 168 -18.20 5.96 6.69
CA THR A 168 -17.94 5.08 7.85
C THR A 168 -16.59 5.33 8.52
N ASN A 169 -15.76 6.27 8.04
CA ASN A 169 -14.37 6.47 8.47
C ASN A 169 -14.18 7.24 9.80
N PHE A 170 -15.12 7.12 10.76
CA PHE A 170 -15.10 7.89 12.02
C PHE A 170 -13.81 7.72 12.82
N ASN A 171 -13.26 6.51 12.89
CA ASN A 171 -12.00 6.28 13.58
C ASN A 171 -10.84 7.05 12.93
N ASN A 172 -10.77 7.08 11.60
CA ASN A 172 -9.74 7.81 10.88
C ASN A 172 -9.90 9.35 11.04
N ARG A 173 -11.15 9.85 11.17
CA ARG A 173 -11.41 11.25 11.52
C ARG A 173 -10.83 11.58 12.90
N SER A 174 -11.07 10.71 13.89
CA SER A 174 -10.51 10.89 15.23
C SER A 174 -8.99 10.88 15.23
N ILE A 175 -8.37 9.98 14.47
CA ILE A 175 -6.90 9.91 14.27
C ILE A 175 -6.39 11.22 13.65
N ALA A 176 -7.00 11.72 12.57
CA ALA A 176 -6.55 12.93 11.89
C ALA A 176 -6.55 14.16 12.82
N TRP A 177 -7.61 14.33 13.60
CA TRP A 177 -7.72 15.46 14.54
C TRP A 177 -6.82 15.30 15.76
N LEU A 178 -6.59 14.08 16.26
CA LEU A 178 -5.61 13.81 17.31
C LEU A 178 -4.19 14.16 16.83
N LEU A 179 -3.81 13.70 15.64
CA LEU A 179 -2.51 14.03 15.04
C LEU A 179 -2.38 15.55 14.78
N LYS A 180 -3.46 16.25 14.44
CA LYS A 180 -3.45 17.71 14.31
C LYS A 180 -3.12 18.38 15.63
N ASN A 181 -3.72 17.91 16.74
CA ASN A 181 -3.43 18.41 18.09
C ASN A 181 -1.94 18.26 18.46
N TYR A 182 -1.28 17.21 17.97
CA TYR A 182 0.14 16.93 18.21
C TYR A 182 1.09 17.50 17.14
N ASN A 183 0.58 18.34 16.22
CA ASN A 183 1.36 18.92 15.12
C ASN A 183 1.97 17.86 14.19
N ARG A 184 1.29 16.72 14.01
CA ARG A 184 1.70 15.61 13.12
C ARG A 184 0.84 15.54 11.84
N ILE A 185 -0.02 16.52 11.61
CA ILE A 185 -0.68 16.81 10.33
C ILE A 185 -0.14 18.15 9.81
N TYR A 186 0.40 18.13 8.62
CA TYR A 186 1.17 19.22 8.01
C TYR A 186 0.36 20.07 7.03
N ASP A 187 -0.94 19.80 6.97
CA ASP A 187 -1.91 20.52 6.14
C ASP A 187 -3.30 20.54 6.84
N ASP A 188 -4.38 20.81 6.13
CA ASP A 188 -5.74 20.66 6.66
C ASP A 188 -6.05 19.19 6.97
N PRO A 189 -6.54 18.85 8.19
CA PRO A 189 -6.78 17.46 8.58
C PRO A 189 -7.91 16.79 7.78
N ASN A 190 -8.96 17.54 7.39
CA ASN A 190 -10.07 16.97 6.61
C ASN A 190 -9.63 16.70 5.17
N MET A 191 -8.88 17.61 4.56
CA MET A 191 -8.29 17.42 3.24
C MET A 191 -7.31 16.23 3.24
N SER A 192 -6.47 16.11 4.26
CA SER A 192 -5.49 15.02 4.38
C SER A 192 -6.19 13.66 4.52
N LEU A 193 -7.26 13.62 5.30
CA LEU A 193 -8.10 12.43 5.45
C LEU A 193 -8.85 12.09 4.16
N ASP A 194 -9.36 13.09 3.44
CA ASP A 194 -10.03 12.88 2.16
C ASP A 194 -9.09 12.27 1.13
N LEU A 195 -7.88 12.82 0.98
CA LEU A 195 -6.83 12.27 0.11
C LEU A 195 -6.48 10.84 0.48
N TYR A 196 -6.37 10.55 1.78
CA TYR A 196 -6.13 9.18 2.28
C TYR A 196 -7.28 8.23 1.91
N THR A 197 -8.54 8.63 2.09
CA THR A 197 -9.70 7.79 1.76
C THR A 197 -9.81 7.60 0.25
N ARG A 198 -9.61 8.65 -0.55
CA ARG A 198 -9.61 8.57 -2.02
C ARG A 198 -8.53 7.62 -2.55
N GLN A 199 -7.30 7.69 -2.02
CA GLN A 199 -6.24 6.77 -2.48
C GLN A 199 -6.52 5.32 -2.13
N CYS A 200 -7.14 5.02 -0.96
CA CYS A 200 -7.57 3.67 -0.61
C CYS A 200 -8.62 3.12 -1.57
N SER A 201 -9.46 3.99 -2.11
CA SER A 201 -10.55 3.67 -3.03
C SER A 201 -10.13 3.61 -4.51
N LEU A 202 -8.83 3.73 -4.81
CA LEU A 202 -8.33 3.56 -6.18
C LEU A 202 -8.45 2.10 -6.62
N GLY A 203 -9.02 1.87 -7.78
CA GLY A 203 -9.18 0.57 -8.41
C GLY A 203 -7.91 0.15 -9.14
N VAL A 204 -7.35 -0.97 -8.74
CA VAL A 204 -6.17 -1.62 -9.32
C VAL A 204 -6.43 -3.09 -9.63
N THR A 205 -5.49 -3.74 -10.31
CA THR A 205 -5.51 -5.18 -10.57
C THR A 205 -4.32 -5.86 -9.91
N ALA A 206 -4.34 -7.19 -9.74
CA ALA A 206 -3.19 -7.94 -9.24
C ALA A 206 -1.96 -7.72 -10.14
N GLN A 207 -2.17 -7.59 -11.47
CA GLN A 207 -1.09 -7.30 -12.41
C GLN A 207 -0.47 -5.92 -12.16
N MET A 208 -1.26 -4.88 -11.91
CA MET A 208 -0.76 -3.55 -11.56
C MET A 208 0.09 -3.58 -10.30
N LEU A 209 -0.38 -4.27 -9.26
CA LEU A 209 0.36 -4.39 -8.00
C LEU A 209 1.67 -5.16 -8.16
N SER A 210 1.70 -6.23 -8.97
CA SER A 210 2.94 -6.96 -9.24
C SER A 210 3.99 -6.12 -9.96
N VAL A 211 3.58 -5.20 -10.86
CA VAL A 211 4.48 -4.25 -11.51
C VAL A 211 5.03 -3.25 -10.50
N ALA A 212 4.20 -2.76 -9.57
CA ALA A 212 4.67 -1.87 -8.50
C ALA A 212 5.70 -2.56 -7.58
N ALA A 213 5.45 -3.82 -7.19
CA ALA A 213 6.44 -4.62 -6.45
C ALA A 213 7.73 -4.81 -7.25
N GLY A 214 7.60 -5.14 -8.53
CA GLY A 214 8.74 -5.24 -9.46
C GLY A 214 9.53 -3.94 -9.56
N THR A 215 8.86 -2.78 -9.51
CA THR A 215 9.52 -1.47 -9.50
C THR A 215 10.35 -1.28 -8.22
N VAL A 216 9.82 -1.67 -7.06
CA VAL A 216 10.57 -1.62 -5.80
C VAL A 216 11.74 -2.59 -5.83
N ALA A 217 11.52 -3.84 -6.24
CA ALA A 217 12.56 -4.87 -6.33
C ALA A 217 13.68 -4.52 -7.34
N ASN A 218 13.37 -3.70 -8.33
CA ASN A 218 14.30 -3.26 -9.40
C ASN A 218 14.96 -1.90 -9.09
N GLY A 219 15.08 -1.53 -7.84
CA GLY A 219 15.77 -0.28 -7.47
C GLY A 219 15.06 0.98 -7.96
N GLY A 220 13.75 0.96 -8.04
CA GLY A 220 12.93 2.09 -8.48
C GLY A 220 12.73 2.20 -10.00
N VAL A 221 13.29 1.30 -10.80
CA VAL A 221 13.02 1.25 -12.25
C VAL A 221 11.82 0.35 -12.52
N ASN A 222 10.75 0.92 -13.06
CA ASN A 222 9.58 0.15 -13.46
C ASN A 222 9.95 -0.90 -14.54
N PRO A 223 9.73 -2.21 -14.28
CA PRO A 223 10.16 -3.27 -15.20
C PRO A 223 9.48 -3.23 -16.57
N VAL A 224 8.26 -2.68 -16.66
CA VAL A 224 7.45 -2.62 -17.88
C VAL A 224 7.73 -1.34 -18.65
N THR A 225 7.60 -0.17 -18.02
CA THR A 225 7.75 1.13 -18.68
C THR A 225 9.20 1.59 -18.80
N LYS A 226 10.12 0.96 -18.06
CA LYS A 226 11.56 1.32 -17.95
C LYS A 226 11.80 2.70 -17.32
N LYS A 227 10.76 3.34 -16.78
CA LYS A 227 10.87 4.64 -16.12
C LYS A 227 11.56 4.48 -14.76
N GLN A 228 12.54 5.34 -14.46
CA GLN A 228 13.05 5.52 -13.10
C GLN A 228 12.01 6.29 -12.29
N VAL A 229 11.41 5.66 -11.30
CA VAL A 229 10.34 6.23 -10.46
C VAL A 229 10.92 6.85 -9.19
N PHE A 230 11.92 6.20 -8.59
CA PHE A 230 12.64 6.70 -7.42
C PHE A 230 14.08 6.18 -7.41
N ASP A 231 14.96 6.84 -6.66
CA ASP A 231 16.38 6.49 -6.60
C ASP A 231 16.60 5.18 -5.84
N ALA A 232 17.48 4.33 -6.36
CA ALA A 232 17.74 2.98 -5.82
C ALA A 232 18.14 2.98 -4.33
N GLU A 233 18.75 4.05 -3.83
CA GLU A 233 19.12 4.22 -2.43
C GLU A 233 17.91 4.23 -1.46
N LEU A 234 16.71 4.51 -1.95
CA LEU A 234 15.46 4.45 -1.17
C LEU A 234 14.94 3.01 -1.02
N THR A 235 15.34 2.06 -1.87
CA THR A 235 14.88 0.67 -1.82
C THR A 235 15.05 0.03 -0.44
N PRO A 236 16.23 0.09 0.21
CA PRO A 236 16.39 -0.47 1.55
C PRO A 236 15.45 0.16 2.60
N LYS A 237 15.14 1.45 2.48
CA LYS A 237 14.23 2.15 3.39
C LYS A 237 12.78 1.68 3.21
N ILE A 238 12.36 1.57 1.95
CA ILE A 238 11.02 1.08 1.58
C ILE A 238 10.84 -0.38 2.04
N THR A 239 11.78 -1.26 1.71
CA THR A 239 11.70 -2.69 2.06
C THR A 239 11.78 -2.91 3.57
N SER A 240 12.56 -2.10 4.32
CA SER A 240 12.59 -2.17 5.78
C SER A 240 11.25 -1.82 6.40
N MET A 241 10.59 -0.74 5.95
CA MET A 241 9.24 -0.39 6.42
C MET A 241 8.23 -1.50 6.12
N ILE A 242 8.28 -2.10 4.92
CA ILE A 242 7.38 -3.20 4.55
C ILE A 242 7.68 -4.44 5.41
N ALA A 243 8.93 -4.81 5.62
CA ALA A 243 9.32 -5.93 6.47
C ALA A 243 8.84 -5.76 7.91
N THR A 244 8.89 -4.53 8.44
CA THR A 244 8.54 -4.22 9.83
C THR A 244 7.03 -4.15 10.06
N VAL A 245 6.25 -3.58 9.12
CA VAL A 245 4.82 -3.25 9.33
C VAL A 245 3.92 -3.62 8.14
N GLY A 246 4.42 -4.32 7.13
CA GLY A 246 3.65 -4.63 5.93
C GLY A 246 2.39 -5.47 6.21
N PHE A 247 2.46 -6.40 7.16
CA PHE A 247 1.35 -7.19 7.70
C PHE A 247 0.91 -6.69 9.09
N TYR A 248 1.16 -5.42 9.41
CA TYR A 248 0.84 -4.81 10.68
C TYR A 248 1.42 -5.59 11.86
N GLU A 249 0.64 -5.93 12.88
CA GLU A 249 1.05 -6.72 14.04
C GLU A 249 1.53 -8.15 13.70
N HIS A 250 1.20 -8.66 12.50
CA HIS A 250 1.62 -9.99 12.02
C HIS A 250 2.84 -9.99 11.10
N SER A 251 3.53 -8.85 10.98
CA SER A 251 4.68 -8.74 10.07
C SER A 251 5.84 -9.65 10.46
N GLY A 252 6.05 -9.87 11.77
CA GLY A 252 7.07 -10.78 12.27
C GLY A 252 6.80 -12.24 11.87
N ASP A 253 5.60 -12.73 12.06
CA ASP A 253 5.18 -14.08 11.68
C ASP A 253 5.27 -14.28 10.16
N TRP A 254 4.86 -13.27 9.39
CA TRP A 254 4.99 -13.30 7.94
C TRP A 254 6.45 -13.39 7.49
N MET A 255 7.32 -12.53 8.02
CA MET A 255 8.75 -12.52 7.68
C MET A 255 9.44 -13.81 8.10
N TYR A 256 9.11 -14.35 9.29
CA TYR A 256 9.65 -15.62 9.77
C TYR A 256 9.28 -16.78 8.84
N THR A 257 8.06 -16.80 8.34
CA THR A 257 7.53 -17.90 7.51
C THR A 257 7.96 -17.78 6.05
N SER A 258 7.90 -16.56 5.47
CA SER A 258 8.12 -16.35 4.03
C SER A 258 9.54 -15.87 3.68
N GLY A 259 10.22 -15.15 4.59
CA GLY A 259 11.48 -14.47 4.32
C GLY A 259 11.37 -13.30 3.32
N ILE A 260 10.16 -12.89 2.94
CA ILE A 260 9.92 -11.88 1.89
C ILE A 260 9.05 -10.74 2.45
N PRO A 261 9.48 -9.47 2.33
CA PRO A 261 8.64 -8.34 2.70
C PRO A 261 7.38 -8.30 1.85
N ALA A 262 6.23 -8.06 2.47
CA ALA A 262 4.96 -7.91 1.75
C ALA A 262 4.03 -6.91 2.43
N LYS A 263 3.16 -6.25 1.64
CA LYS A 263 2.14 -5.33 2.14
C LYS A 263 0.75 -5.88 1.87
N THR A 264 -0.05 -5.97 2.92
CA THR A 264 -1.44 -6.41 2.85
C THR A 264 -2.42 -5.23 2.78
N GLY A 265 -3.55 -5.46 2.14
CA GLY A 265 -4.77 -4.68 2.21
C GLY A 265 -5.97 -5.63 2.25
N VAL A 266 -7.17 -5.11 2.56
CA VAL A 266 -8.37 -5.96 2.65
C VAL A 266 -8.89 -6.46 1.29
N GLY A 267 -8.44 -5.86 0.18
CA GLY A 267 -8.76 -6.30 -1.18
C GLY A 267 -7.69 -7.18 -1.81
N GLY A 268 -6.49 -7.21 -1.25
CA GLY A 268 -5.35 -7.94 -1.79
C GLY A 268 -4.03 -7.50 -1.18
N GLY A 269 -2.91 -8.04 -1.68
CA GLY A 269 -1.58 -7.73 -1.17
C GLY A 269 -0.49 -7.78 -2.24
N VAL A 270 0.69 -7.32 -1.90
CA VAL A 270 1.88 -7.28 -2.76
C VAL A 270 3.15 -7.47 -1.92
#